data_7178780592ed1db8b711eaa8e7c3e2fd
#
_entry.id   7178780592ed1db8b711eaa8e7c3e2fd
#
_cell.length_a   1.000
_cell.length_b   1.000
_cell.length_c   1.000
_cell.angle_alpha   90.00
_cell.angle_beta   90.00
_cell.angle_gamma   90.00
#
_symmetry.space_group_name_H-M   'P 1'
#
loop_
_entity.id
_entity.type
_entity.pdbx_description
1 polymer ?
#
loop_
_entity_poly.entity_id
_entity_poly.type
_entity_poly.pdbx_seq_one_letter_code
_entity_poly.pdbx_strand_id
1 'polypeptide(L)'
;MINPVLAAGQIEGGVAQGIGFALYENVVWRKGRMINNQMTNYIMPTSMDVPPIRVYFEELPYARGPAGAKGIGELPLDGTAPAIINAVENATGVVIRRVPLTPEVLLEALDEARERVHA
;
A
#
# COMPACT_ATOMS: atom_id res chain seq x y z
N MET A 1 15.08 -0.60 20.61
CA MET A 1 13.64 -0.96 20.51
C MET A 1 12.96 -0.76 21.86
N ILE A 2 11.86 0.00 21.94
CA ILE A 2 11.17 0.20 23.24
C ILE A 2 10.22 -0.97 23.52
N ASN A 3 9.36 -1.31 22.57
CA ASN A 3 8.44 -2.45 22.67
C ASN A 3 8.37 -3.18 21.33
N PRO A 4 9.02 -4.35 21.20
CA PRO A 4 9.07 -5.08 19.94
C PRO A 4 7.70 -5.56 19.44
N VAL A 5 6.83 -5.98 20.37
CA VAL A 5 5.49 -6.51 20.02
C VAL A 5 4.61 -5.40 19.43
N LEU A 6 4.56 -4.25 20.10
CA LEU A 6 3.77 -3.11 19.62
C LEU A 6 4.38 -2.51 18.35
N ALA A 7 5.72 -2.50 18.23
CA ALA A 7 6.38 -2.03 17.01
C ALA A 7 6.09 -2.94 15.82
N ALA A 8 6.13 -4.27 16.00
CA ALA A 8 5.75 -5.21 14.95
C ALA A 8 4.29 -5.04 14.53
N GLY A 9 3.37 -4.92 15.49
CA GLY A 9 1.96 -4.64 15.19
C GLY A 9 1.72 -3.34 14.42
N GLN A 10 2.51 -2.29 14.70
CA GLN A 10 2.46 -1.04 13.96
C GLN A 10 2.91 -1.24 12.49
N ILE A 11 3.96 -2.01 12.27
CA ILE A 11 4.43 -2.33 10.90
C ILE A 11 3.38 -3.18 10.16
N GLU A 12 2.86 -4.22 10.77
CA GLU A 12 1.83 -5.09 10.17
C GLU A 12 0.59 -4.29 9.79
N GLY A 13 0.10 -3.44 10.69
CA GLY A 13 -1.07 -2.58 10.44
C GLY A 13 -0.84 -1.55 9.34
N GLY A 14 0.32 -0.91 9.31
CA GLY A 14 0.68 0.06 8.27
C GLY A 14 0.85 -0.58 6.89
N VAL A 15 1.45 -1.77 6.83
CA VAL A 15 1.56 -2.54 5.57
C VAL A 15 0.18 -2.96 5.08
N ALA A 16 -0.70 -3.46 5.95
CA ALA A 16 -2.08 -3.80 5.58
C ALA A 16 -2.85 -2.59 5.02
N GLN A 17 -2.69 -1.42 5.64
CA GLN A 17 -3.25 -0.16 5.15
C GLN A 17 -2.67 0.22 3.77
N GLY A 18 -1.36 0.06 3.57
CA GLY A 18 -0.69 0.30 2.29
C GLY A 18 -1.14 -0.63 1.17
N ILE A 19 -1.45 -1.90 1.49
CA ILE A 19 -2.06 -2.85 0.55
C ILE A 19 -3.45 -2.35 0.15
N GLY A 20 -4.26 -1.91 1.11
CA GLY A 20 -5.57 -1.31 0.85
C GLY A 20 -5.47 -0.13 -0.11
N PHE A 21 -4.61 0.83 0.18
CA PHE A 21 -4.37 2.00 -0.66
C PHE A 21 -3.90 1.64 -2.08
N ALA A 22 -3.02 0.65 -2.20
CA ALA A 22 -2.46 0.25 -3.48
C ALA A 22 -3.45 -0.49 -4.39
N LEU A 23 -4.33 -1.33 -3.85
CA LEU A 23 -5.08 -2.32 -4.61
C LEU A 23 -6.62 -2.20 -4.53
N TYR A 24 -7.17 -1.61 -3.45
CA TYR A 24 -8.60 -1.71 -3.13
C TYR A 24 -9.29 -0.36 -2.97
N GLU A 25 -8.69 0.56 -2.20
CA GLU A 25 -9.37 1.73 -1.69
C GLU A 25 -9.50 2.82 -2.75
N ASN A 26 -10.72 3.08 -3.18
CA ASN A 26 -11.02 4.10 -4.17
C ASN A 26 -12.10 5.05 -3.64
N VAL A 27 -11.73 6.31 -3.41
CA VAL A 27 -12.67 7.35 -2.98
C VAL A 27 -13.42 7.90 -4.20
N VAL A 28 -14.75 7.72 -4.20
CA VAL A 28 -15.61 8.16 -5.30
C VAL A 28 -16.33 9.46 -4.93
N TRP A 29 -16.08 10.52 -5.69
CA TRP A 29 -16.69 11.82 -5.50
C TRP A 29 -17.79 12.11 -6.51
N ARG A 30 -18.94 12.60 -6.04
CA ARG A 30 -20.00 13.16 -6.90
C ARG A 30 -20.47 14.49 -6.32
N LYS A 31 -20.47 15.53 -7.13
CA LYS A 31 -20.95 16.89 -6.75
C LYS A 31 -20.40 17.35 -5.40
N GLY A 32 -19.09 17.17 -5.19
CA GLY A 32 -18.39 17.58 -3.97
C GLY A 32 -18.67 16.70 -2.73
N ARG A 33 -19.30 15.54 -2.89
CA ARG A 33 -19.55 14.60 -1.79
C ARG A 33 -18.94 13.25 -2.08
N MET A 34 -18.32 12.64 -1.08
CA MET A 34 -17.91 11.24 -1.12
C MET A 34 -19.15 10.35 -1.06
N ILE A 35 -19.36 9.51 -2.07
CA ILE A 35 -20.56 8.67 -2.17
C ILE A 35 -20.39 7.27 -1.60
N ASN A 36 -19.16 6.80 -1.47
CA ASN A 36 -18.80 5.51 -0.87
C ASN A 36 -18.18 5.68 0.53
N ASN A 37 -18.86 6.43 1.39
CA ASN A 37 -18.40 6.80 2.73
C ASN A 37 -18.91 5.89 3.86
N GLN A 38 -19.33 4.67 3.53
CA GLN A 38 -19.84 3.70 4.49
C GLN A 38 -19.05 2.39 4.40
N MET A 39 -18.96 1.64 5.50
CA MET A 39 -18.25 0.35 5.56
C MET A 39 -18.80 -0.69 4.56
N THR A 40 -20.04 -0.50 4.11
CA THR A 40 -20.69 -1.38 3.12
C THR A 40 -20.30 -1.09 1.67
N ASN A 41 -19.76 0.09 1.39
CA ASN A 41 -19.44 0.52 0.02
C ASN A 41 -18.04 1.14 -0.15
N TYR A 42 -17.28 1.26 0.92
CA TYR A 42 -15.85 1.58 0.90
C TYR A 42 -15.05 0.29 1.07
N ILE A 43 -14.46 -0.19 -0.01
CA ILE A 43 -13.81 -1.49 -0.04
C ILE A 43 -12.42 -1.39 0.55
N MET A 44 -12.16 -2.15 1.60
CA MET A 44 -10.86 -2.32 2.25
C MET A 44 -10.47 -3.80 2.27
N PRO A 45 -9.18 -4.13 2.34
CA PRO A 45 -8.76 -5.52 2.49
C PRO A 45 -9.24 -6.09 3.83
N THR A 46 -9.63 -7.35 3.81
CA THR A 46 -9.96 -8.13 4.99
C THR A 46 -8.75 -8.94 5.46
N SER A 47 -8.86 -9.60 6.60
CA SER A 47 -7.82 -10.52 7.09
C SER A 47 -7.51 -11.69 6.13
N MET A 48 -8.41 -11.97 5.18
CA MET A 48 -8.20 -12.99 4.15
C MET A 48 -7.42 -12.49 2.95
N ASP A 49 -7.36 -11.18 2.75
CA ASP A 49 -6.69 -10.54 1.62
C ASP A 49 -5.23 -10.17 1.94
N VAL A 50 -4.90 -10.05 3.23
CA VAL A 50 -3.56 -9.65 3.68
C VAL A 50 -2.69 -10.90 3.88
N PRO A 51 -1.54 -11.01 3.19
CA PRO A 51 -0.63 -12.15 3.39
C PRO A 51 0.08 -12.06 4.74
N PRO A 52 0.68 -13.16 5.23
CA PRO A 52 1.53 -13.11 6.41
C PRO A 52 2.67 -12.11 6.26
N ILE A 53 2.76 -11.16 7.18
CA ILE A 53 3.79 -10.10 7.18
C ILE A 53 4.91 -10.50 8.12
N ARG A 54 6.15 -10.52 7.63
CA ARG A 54 7.35 -10.76 8.44
C ARG A 54 8.05 -9.44 8.69
N VAL A 55 8.25 -9.12 9.98
CA VAL A 55 8.83 -7.85 10.40
C VAL A 55 10.25 -8.08 10.92
N TYR A 56 11.18 -7.30 10.42
CA TYR A 56 12.57 -7.26 10.89
C TYR A 56 12.93 -5.81 11.21
N PHE A 57 13.67 -5.61 12.31
CA PHE A 57 14.09 -4.28 12.72
C PHE A 57 15.61 -4.16 12.65
N GLU A 58 16.09 -3.14 11.97
CA GLU A 58 17.46 -2.68 12.08
C GLU A 58 17.51 -1.52 13.07
N GLU A 59 18.16 -1.74 14.20
CA GLU A 59 18.20 -0.79 15.32
C GLU A 59 19.37 0.17 15.21
N LEU A 60 19.13 1.35 14.62
CA LEU A 60 20.07 2.47 14.59
C LEU A 60 19.61 3.55 15.57
N PRO A 61 20.24 3.68 16.75
CA PRO A 61 19.81 4.65 17.77
C PRO A 61 19.93 6.10 17.28
N TYR A 62 18.94 6.92 17.65
CA TYR A 62 18.98 8.35 17.40
C TYR A 62 19.47 9.09 18.65
N ALA A 63 20.62 9.77 18.54
CA ALA A 63 21.32 10.36 19.69
C ALA A 63 20.51 11.43 20.44
N ARG A 64 19.53 12.08 19.78
CA ARG A 64 18.67 13.12 20.38
C ARG A 64 17.28 12.60 20.78
N GLY A 65 16.99 11.34 20.52
CA GLY A 65 15.71 10.72 20.90
C GLY A 65 15.75 10.13 22.31
N PRO A 66 14.63 10.09 23.03
CA PRO A 66 14.55 9.48 24.36
C PRO A 66 14.93 7.99 24.25
N ALA A 67 15.92 7.56 25.02
CA ALA A 67 16.49 6.21 24.94
C ALA A 67 16.92 5.77 23.50
N GLY A 68 17.27 6.73 22.65
CA GLY A 68 17.63 6.45 21.26
C GLY A 68 16.45 6.19 20.31
N ALA A 69 15.22 6.39 20.77
CA ALA A 69 14.02 6.09 20.00
C ALA A 69 13.76 7.07 18.85
N LYS A 70 13.09 6.58 17.81
CA LYS A 70 12.57 7.31 16.67
C LYS A 70 11.09 7.01 16.49
N GLY A 71 10.37 7.89 15.76
CA GLY A 71 8.98 7.63 15.41
C GLY A 71 8.83 6.46 14.45
N ILE A 72 7.68 5.78 14.53
CA ILE A 72 7.36 4.60 13.68
C ILE A 72 5.97 4.72 13.03
N GLY A 73 5.23 5.82 13.26
CA GLY A 73 3.82 5.96 12.91
C GLY A 73 3.46 5.58 11.47
N GLU A 74 3.85 6.40 10.49
CA GLU A 74 3.46 6.23 9.08
C GLU A 74 4.51 5.46 8.25
N LEU A 75 5.68 5.24 8.80
CA LEU A 75 6.81 4.57 8.13
C LEU A 75 6.43 3.28 7.38
N PRO A 76 5.59 2.38 7.91
CA PRO A 76 5.24 1.15 7.20
C PRO A 76 4.22 1.35 6.06
N LEU A 77 3.50 2.46 6.05
CA LEU A 77 2.53 2.79 5.00
C LEU A 77 3.23 3.31 3.74
N ASP A 78 4.21 4.20 3.90
CA ASP A 78 4.81 4.99 2.82
C ASP A 78 5.46 4.13 1.73
N GLY A 79 6.11 3.03 2.11
CA GLY A 79 6.83 2.14 1.19
C GLY A 79 5.99 1.06 0.53
N THR A 80 4.81 0.75 1.06
CA THR A 80 4.04 -0.44 0.65
C THR A 80 3.44 -0.29 -0.74
N ALA A 81 2.75 0.81 -1.02
CA ALA A 81 2.14 1.03 -2.33
C ALA A 81 3.16 1.07 -3.47
N PRO A 82 4.26 1.85 -3.39
CA PRO A 82 5.28 1.83 -4.44
C PRO A 82 5.96 0.46 -4.58
N ALA A 83 6.15 -0.30 -3.50
CA ALA A 83 6.71 -1.65 -3.59
C ALA A 83 5.81 -2.61 -4.39
N ILE A 84 4.49 -2.54 -4.16
CA ILE A 84 3.51 -3.33 -4.91
C ILE A 84 3.51 -2.94 -6.39
N ILE A 85 3.45 -1.64 -6.68
CA ILE A 85 3.44 -1.15 -8.07
C ILE A 85 4.73 -1.58 -8.80
N ASN A 86 5.89 -1.38 -8.18
CA ASN A 86 7.17 -1.81 -8.76
C ASN A 86 7.22 -3.32 -9.00
N ALA A 87 6.64 -4.13 -8.12
CA ALA A 87 6.56 -5.57 -8.31
C ALA A 87 5.70 -5.95 -9.52
N VAL A 88 4.55 -5.28 -9.71
CA VAL A 88 3.68 -5.48 -10.87
C VAL A 88 4.35 -5.00 -12.16
N GLU A 89 4.97 -3.83 -12.15
CA GLU A 89 5.75 -3.33 -13.29
C GLU A 89 6.87 -4.30 -13.68
N ASN A 90 7.60 -4.82 -12.69
CA ASN A 90 8.66 -5.81 -12.94
C ASN A 90 8.14 -7.13 -13.52
N ALA A 91 6.95 -7.56 -13.10
CA ALA A 91 6.32 -8.79 -13.58
C ALA A 91 5.72 -8.66 -14.99
N THR A 92 5.20 -7.47 -15.33
CA THR A 92 4.44 -7.24 -16.57
C THR A 92 5.18 -6.45 -17.62
N GLY A 93 6.20 -5.69 -17.24
CA GLY A 93 6.90 -4.73 -18.10
C GLY A 93 6.09 -3.47 -18.41
N VAL A 94 4.92 -3.30 -17.78
CA VAL A 94 4.02 -2.16 -18.02
C VAL A 94 4.15 -1.14 -16.90
N VAL A 95 4.36 0.13 -17.27
CA VAL A 95 4.49 1.23 -16.32
C VAL A 95 3.14 1.63 -15.76
N ILE A 96 2.99 1.55 -14.43
CA ILE A 96 1.77 1.89 -13.70
C ILE A 96 1.93 3.25 -13.00
N ARG A 97 1.02 4.17 -13.27
CA ARG A 97 1.06 5.54 -12.71
C ARG A 97 -0.20 5.92 -11.93
N ARG A 98 -1.03 4.94 -11.62
CA ARG A 98 -2.32 5.14 -10.95
C ARG A 98 -2.54 4.11 -9.85
N VAL A 99 -3.03 4.56 -8.71
CA VAL A 99 -3.55 3.73 -7.61
C VAL A 99 -4.98 4.17 -7.28
N PRO A 100 -5.83 3.27 -6.78
CA PRO A 100 -5.58 1.84 -6.60
C PRO A 100 -5.40 1.11 -7.95
N LEU A 101 -4.48 0.16 -7.98
CA LEU A 101 -4.27 -0.74 -9.11
C LEU A 101 -5.29 -1.87 -9.05
N THR A 102 -6.53 -1.57 -9.43
CA THR A 102 -7.57 -2.58 -9.54
C THR A 102 -7.32 -3.49 -10.76
N PRO A 103 -7.94 -4.68 -10.83
CA PRO A 103 -7.82 -5.56 -11.98
C PRO A 103 -8.14 -4.86 -13.31
N GLU A 104 -9.13 -3.96 -13.32
CA GLU A 104 -9.54 -3.20 -14.50
C GLU A 104 -8.42 -2.23 -14.93
N VAL A 105 -7.82 -1.51 -13.99
CA VAL A 105 -6.72 -0.58 -14.27
C VAL A 105 -5.50 -1.31 -14.84
N LEU A 106 -5.20 -2.50 -14.30
CA LEU A 106 -4.12 -3.32 -14.82
C LEU A 106 -4.42 -3.85 -16.22
N LEU A 107 -5.65 -4.30 -16.48
CA LEU A 107 -6.07 -4.78 -17.78
C LEU A 107 -5.96 -3.67 -18.84
N GLU A 108 -6.49 -2.47 -18.56
CA GLU A 108 -6.38 -1.31 -19.43
C GLU A 108 -4.91 -1.01 -19.79
N ALA A 109 -4.02 -1.00 -18.79
CA ALA A 109 -2.60 -0.73 -19.01
C ALA A 109 -1.90 -1.81 -19.84
N LEU A 110 -2.28 -3.08 -19.68
CA LEU A 110 -1.77 -4.20 -20.48
C LEU A 110 -2.23 -4.13 -21.94
N ASP A 111 -3.48 -3.78 -22.17
CA ASP A 111 -4.05 -3.65 -23.52
C ASP A 111 -3.41 -2.47 -24.27
N GLU A 112 -3.28 -1.31 -23.63
CA GLU A 112 -2.56 -0.17 -24.21
C GLU A 112 -1.09 -0.50 -24.57
N ALA A 113 -0.42 -1.30 -23.74
CA ALA A 113 0.95 -1.71 -24.01
C ALA A 113 1.03 -2.65 -25.21
N ARG A 114 0.07 -3.57 -25.38
CA ARG A 114 -0.02 -4.47 -26.55
C ARG A 114 -0.26 -3.69 -27.85
N GLU A 115 -1.16 -2.73 -27.83
CA GLU A 115 -1.45 -1.90 -29.00
C GLU A 115 -0.23 -1.12 -29.47
N ARG A 116 0.58 -0.59 -28.55
CA ARG A 116 1.84 0.13 -28.88
C ARG A 116 2.91 -0.76 -29.53
N VAL A 117 2.90 -2.06 -29.26
CA VAL A 117 3.86 -3.02 -29.86
C VAL A 117 3.44 -3.38 -31.29
N HIS A 118 2.16 -3.25 -31.63
CA HIS A 118 1.61 -3.61 -32.92
C HIS A 118 1.38 -2.41 -33.87
N ALA A 119 1.65 -1.19 -33.42
CA ALA A 119 1.57 0.05 -34.16
C ALA A 119 2.94 0.48 -34.71
#